data_e96ff508dfa5442e3d5da106a317d6a6
#
_entry.id   e96ff508dfa5442e3d5da106a317d6a6
#
_cell.length_a   1.000
_cell.length_b   1.000
_cell.length_c   1.000
_cell.angle_alpha   90.00
_cell.angle_beta   90.00
_cell.angle_gamma   90.00
#
_symmetry.space_group_name_H-M   'P 1'
#
loop_
_entity.id
_entity.type
_entity.pdbx_description
1 polymer ?
#
loop_
_entity_poly.entity_id
_entity_poly.type
_entity_poly.pdbx_seq_one_letter_code
_entity_poly.pdbx_strand_id
1 'polypeptide(L)'
;MTFFRKKAGIITIFTAVAFIVGMGLVGVGDIFQKKSRYVGKIGKEKISIQEYISMLQTETSLFVEQSPQTNIDEDVMRYINNSLWNRLVQEHIIKLGLKDYKIKIDDQEIIERMKNDPPNEVKTSEDFLTDGVYDHQKYTDALQSGRINLEALEIYYRNIIPLEKLEKEIMKGVFVQDGDARQRFIEENEMLDVKIIWFNVNNIVLQNKTTEKEIDDYYNLNKEIEFKKGATRKVQYVRFDILPSEEDKELIHKEIQKIYNEIITNKEKEFSYFVKKYSSDNTNNGDLGYVGKGILMPEFDKVAFTLVKGEVSTPFLTERGWHIIKAVEIKDENKEKKVRLSHLYKNITASQETRKKIEIIVENFVKRAKIIGLGNAAEEFDLKIDTSAHIGKSSANFPNVGKDKNLTDFVFSANIGDISDPIFSNQSYNVFMISDINDDQYLTLKETKEYIKTQIETEKKKTLLPKKVDEFLKSTQDYLDLAEDLGWDILEAKKLTINQPIPKIGSNSELSEIIFGLEQGEYSSPYTNEIGTFVSYVEKRYPINWEEFDAKKEDLKTQIYDEKKIEQLNMWFQGIIQKVGIIDQRKEYFNYL
;
A
#
# COMPACT_ATOMS: atom_id res chain seq x y z
N MET A 1 -14.24 20.60 -6.61
CA MET A 1 -13.39 19.41 -6.84
C MET A 1 -12.28 19.60 -7.89
N THR A 2 -12.29 20.62 -8.72
CA THR A 2 -11.23 20.94 -9.70
C THR A 2 -10.07 21.74 -9.13
N PHE A 3 -10.21 22.29 -7.94
CA PHE A 3 -9.23 23.14 -7.28
C PHE A 3 -8.02 22.38 -6.73
N PHE A 4 -8.23 21.19 -6.17
CA PHE A 4 -7.14 20.30 -5.73
C PHE A 4 -6.22 19.81 -6.87
N ARG A 5 -6.64 19.92 -8.14
CA ARG A 5 -5.87 19.43 -9.30
C ARG A 5 -4.75 20.37 -9.80
N LYS A 6 -4.80 21.67 -9.55
CA LYS A 6 -3.81 22.64 -10.12
C LYS A 6 -2.78 23.23 -9.16
N LYS A 7 -3.01 23.18 -7.84
CA LYS A 7 -1.99 23.49 -6.82
C LYS A 7 -1.75 22.35 -5.82
N ALA A 8 -2.39 21.23 -5.99
CA ALA A 8 -1.92 19.95 -5.49
C ALA A 8 -0.43 19.71 -5.81
N GLY A 9 0.16 20.48 -6.73
CA GLY A 9 1.56 20.34 -7.09
C GLY A 9 2.53 20.44 -5.91
N ILE A 10 2.43 21.41 -5.02
CA ILE A 10 3.38 21.52 -3.90
C ILE A 10 2.99 20.55 -2.77
N ILE A 11 1.71 20.49 -2.41
CA ILE A 11 1.23 19.57 -1.38
C ILE A 11 1.20 18.11 -1.88
N THR A 12 0.82 17.87 -3.15
CA THR A 12 0.79 16.51 -3.75
C THR A 12 2.19 16.00 -4.11
N ILE A 13 3.14 16.85 -4.43
CA ILE A 13 4.54 16.47 -4.63
C ILE A 13 5.12 15.99 -3.31
N PHE A 14 4.90 16.71 -2.22
CA PHE A 14 5.32 16.27 -0.90
C PHE A 14 4.53 15.04 -0.40
N THR A 15 3.29 14.82 -0.79
CA THR A 15 2.52 13.60 -0.47
C THR A 15 2.89 12.41 -1.36
N ALA A 16 3.24 12.60 -2.63
CA ALA A 16 3.74 11.53 -3.51
C ALA A 16 5.11 11.01 -3.07
N VAL A 17 5.99 11.89 -2.57
CA VAL A 17 7.27 11.51 -1.96
C VAL A 17 7.06 10.68 -0.68
N ALA A 18 6.02 10.97 0.10
CA ALA A 18 5.67 10.18 1.29
C ALA A 18 5.32 8.71 0.96
N PHE A 19 4.77 8.44 -0.23
CA PHE A 19 4.41 7.08 -0.66
C PHE A 19 5.64 6.21 -0.99
N ILE A 20 6.73 6.82 -1.48
CA ILE A 20 7.97 6.12 -1.84
C ILE A 20 8.80 5.76 -0.60
N VAL A 21 8.73 6.57 0.47
CA VAL A 21 9.44 6.33 1.74
C VAL A 21 8.90 5.11 2.50
N GLY A 22 7.60 4.80 2.34
CA GLY A 22 6.97 3.63 2.98
C GLY A 22 7.47 2.28 2.48
N MET A 23 8.08 2.21 1.29
CA MET A 23 8.58 0.95 0.71
C MET A 23 10.07 0.65 0.98
N GLY A 24 10.85 1.60 1.50
CA GLY A 24 12.32 1.51 1.55
C GLY A 24 12.96 1.23 2.91
N LEU A 25 12.20 1.25 4.00
CA LEU A 25 12.78 1.14 5.35
C LEU A 25 12.52 -0.22 6.00
N VAL A 26 13.06 -1.28 5.44
CA VAL A 26 13.33 -2.52 6.17
C VAL A 26 14.83 -2.54 6.49
N GLY A 27 15.20 -1.96 7.62
CA GLY A 27 16.57 -1.91 8.14
C GLY A 27 16.70 -2.70 9.43
N VAL A 28 17.51 -3.72 9.34
CA VAL A 28 18.10 -4.57 10.36
C VAL A 28 18.55 -3.80 11.63
N GLY A 29 18.23 -4.33 12.81
CA GLY A 29 19.02 -4.04 14.01
C GLY A 29 18.22 -3.94 15.31
N ASP A 30 18.35 -4.89 16.08
CA ASP A 30 18.82 -5.03 17.44
C ASP A 30 17.90 -5.69 18.44
N ILE A 31 18.41 -6.80 18.87
CA ILE A 31 18.03 -7.64 19.99
C ILE A 31 18.46 -6.94 21.29
N PHE A 32 17.58 -6.92 22.28
CA PHE A 32 17.72 -6.34 23.62
C PHE A 32 17.52 -4.82 23.76
N GLN A 33 16.25 -4.40 23.92
CA GLN A 33 16.04 -3.15 24.64
C GLN A 33 14.73 -3.13 25.45
N LYS A 34 14.82 -2.57 26.67
CA LYS A 34 13.70 -2.01 27.44
C LYS A 34 12.84 -1.18 26.47
N LYS A 35 11.51 -1.36 26.47
CA LYS A 35 10.59 -0.57 25.67
C LYS A 35 11.01 0.90 25.70
N SER A 36 11.35 1.44 24.54
CA SER A 36 11.71 2.84 24.36
C SER A 36 10.56 3.73 24.83
N ARG A 37 10.85 4.89 25.40
CA ARG A 37 9.80 5.90 25.68
C ARG A 37 9.40 6.70 24.43
N TYR A 38 9.92 6.32 23.28
CA TYR A 38 9.80 7.03 22.02
C TYR A 38 9.34 6.06 20.93
N VAL A 39 8.39 6.50 20.10
CA VAL A 39 7.91 5.73 18.93
C VAL A 39 8.89 5.79 17.76
N GLY A 40 9.86 6.69 17.83
CA GLY A 40 10.89 6.80 16.82
C GLY A 40 11.75 8.04 16.98
N LYS A 41 12.69 8.20 16.06
CA LYS A 41 13.63 9.30 16.04
C LYS A 41 13.85 9.75 14.60
N ILE A 42 13.83 11.07 14.38
CA ILE A 42 14.13 11.69 13.08
C ILE A 42 15.31 12.61 13.31
N GLY A 43 16.49 12.20 12.85
CA GLY A 43 17.73 12.91 13.16
C GLY A 43 18.03 12.92 14.66
N LYS A 44 18.03 14.12 15.25
CA LYS A 44 18.25 14.33 16.70
C LYS A 44 16.94 14.40 17.49
N GLU A 45 15.81 14.59 16.84
CA GLU A 45 14.50 14.75 17.47
C GLU A 45 13.89 13.38 17.78
N LYS A 46 13.46 13.18 19.01
CA LYS A 46 12.79 11.97 19.49
C LYS A 46 11.30 12.26 19.63
N ILE A 47 10.46 11.39 19.07
CA ILE A 47 9.01 11.52 19.15
C ILE A 47 8.53 10.66 20.31
N SER A 48 8.00 11.30 21.37
CA SER A 48 7.52 10.58 22.53
C SER A 48 6.26 9.79 22.21
N ILE A 49 6.06 8.66 22.90
CA ILE A 49 4.88 7.81 22.71
C ILE A 49 3.59 8.56 23.07
N GLN A 50 3.61 9.38 24.13
CA GLN A 50 2.43 10.12 24.58
C GLN A 50 2.00 11.16 23.56
N GLU A 51 2.96 11.92 23.04
CA GLU A 51 2.74 12.92 21.99
C GLU A 51 2.21 12.26 20.71
N TYR A 52 2.82 11.16 20.30
CA TYR A 52 2.40 10.42 19.11
C TYR A 52 0.98 9.87 19.23
N ILE A 53 0.61 9.28 20.39
CA ILE A 53 -0.75 8.79 20.63
C ILE A 53 -1.77 9.94 20.58
N SER A 54 -1.45 11.10 21.16
CA SER A 54 -2.33 12.27 21.09
C SER A 54 -2.54 12.74 19.65
N MET A 55 -1.48 12.80 18.85
CA MET A 55 -1.57 13.14 17.42
C MET A 55 -2.38 12.09 16.66
N LEU A 56 -2.16 10.80 16.93
CA LEU A 56 -2.89 9.71 16.28
C LEU A 56 -4.39 9.75 16.60
N GLN A 57 -4.77 10.06 17.83
CA GLN A 57 -6.16 10.26 18.22
C GLN A 57 -6.80 11.43 17.46
N THR A 58 -6.08 12.54 17.31
CA THR A 58 -6.55 13.70 16.55
C THR A 58 -6.74 13.35 15.07
N GLU A 59 -5.76 12.68 14.44
CA GLU A 59 -5.86 12.24 13.04
C GLU A 59 -7.02 11.26 12.82
N THR A 60 -7.20 10.32 13.76
CA THR A 60 -8.31 9.37 13.71
C THR A 60 -9.65 10.10 13.79
N SER A 61 -9.77 11.09 14.67
CA SER A 61 -11.00 11.88 14.81
C SER A 61 -11.30 12.69 13.55
N LEU A 62 -10.30 13.31 12.95
CA LEU A 62 -10.42 14.04 11.67
C LEU A 62 -10.79 13.10 10.52
N PHE A 63 -10.20 11.91 10.48
CA PHE A 63 -10.53 10.90 9.46
C PHE A 63 -12.00 10.46 9.56
N VAL A 64 -12.49 10.20 10.79
CA VAL A 64 -13.91 9.84 11.05
C VAL A 64 -14.83 10.98 10.64
N GLU A 65 -14.47 12.23 10.92
CA GLU A 65 -15.27 13.40 10.54
C GLU A 65 -15.37 13.56 9.01
N GLN A 66 -14.28 13.30 8.30
CA GLN A 66 -14.23 13.38 6.84
C GLN A 66 -14.82 12.16 6.14
N SER A 67 -14.84 11.01 6.79
CA SER A 67 -15.31 9.74 6.25
C SER A 67 -16.22 9.00 7.24
N PRO A 68 -17.41 9.56 7.54
CA PRO A 68 -18.30 9.05 8.61
C PRO A 68 -18.82 7.62 8.39
N GLN A 69 -18.74 7.12 7.16
CA GLN A 69 -19.24 5.77 6.79
C GLN A 69 -18.14 4.70 6.81
N THR A 70 -16.89 5.08 7.06
CA THR A 70 -15.77 4.14 7.06
C THR A 70 -15.64 3.49 8.44
N ASN A 71 -15.70 2.16 8.48
CA ASN A 71 -15.40 1.42 9.71
C ASN A 71 -13.90 1.52 10.01
N ILE A 72 -13.54 1.83 11.25
CA ILE A 72 -12.15 1.90 11.69
C ILE A 72 -11.69 0.50 12.07
N ASP A 73 -11.24 -0.25 11.08
CA ASP A 73 -10.57 -1.54 11.26
C ASP A 73 -9.04 -1.40 11.37
N GLU A 74 -8.33 -2.51 11.45
CA GLU A 74 -6.86 -2.52 11.56
C GLU A 74 -6.17 -1.93 10.32
N ASP A 75 -6.74 -2.12 9.13
CA ASP A 75 -6.17 -1.60 7.89
C ASP A 75 -6.30 -0.08 7.81
N VAL A 76 -7.45 0.46 8.21
CA VAL A 76 -7.69 1.91 8.33
C VAL A 76 -6.77 2.51 9.41
N MET A 77 -6.64 1.86 10.58
CA MET A 77 -5.72 2.33 11.62
C MET A 77 -4.26 2.29 11.16
N ARG A 78 -3.86 1.28 10.41
CA ARG A 78 -2.53 1.20 9.79
C ARG A 78 -2.30 2.33 8.81
N TYR A 79 -3.28 2.63 7.97
CA TYR A 79 -3.23 3.76 7.03
C TYR A 79 -3.06 5.09 7.75
N ILE A 80 -3.91 5.39 8.76
CA ILE A 80 -3.86 6.64 9.54
C ILE A 80 -2.51 6.77 10.25
N ASN A 81 -2.03 5.71 10.88
CA ASN A 81 -0.76 5.68 11.60
C ASN A 81 0.43 5.92 10.65
N ASN A 82 0.42 5.29 9.48
CA ASN A 82 1.47 5.50 8.47
C ASN A 82 1.42 6.92 7.88
N SER A 83 0.23 7.45 7.62
CA SER A 83 0.04 8.84 7.17
C SER A 83 0.60 9.84 8.18
N LEU A 84 0.27 9.68 9.46
CA LEU A 84 0.80 10.54 10.52
C LEU A 84 2.33 10.48 10.60
N TRP A 85 2.91 9.28 10.59
CA TRP A 85 4.36 9.13 10.63
C TRP A 85 5.05 9.79 9.45
N ASN A 86 4.56 9.54 8.25
CA ASN A 86 5.12 10.12 7.03
C ASN A 86 5.03 11.66 7.06
N ARG A 87 3.94 12.23 7.56
CA ARG A 87 3.78 13.67 7.74
C ARG A 87 4.82 14.24 8.73
N LEU A 88 5.02 13.58 9.88
CA LEU A 88 6.03 14.01 10.86
C LEU A 88 7.46 13.97 10.29
N VAL A 89 7.78 12.91 9.54
CA VAL A 89 9.06 12.82 8.82
C VAL A 89 9.20 13.98 7.84
N GLN A 90 8.19 14.23 7.05
CA GLN A 90 8.17 15.30 6.05
C GLN A 90 8.33 16.70 6.67
N GLU A 91 7.56 17.00 7.71
CA GLU A 91 7.65 18.28 8.44
C GLU A 91 9.06 18.50 9.01
N HIS A 92 9.66 17.44 9.55
CA HIS A 92 11.02 17.53 10.10
C HIS A 92 12.08 17.78 9.01
N ILE A 93 11.97 17.09 7.88
CA ILE A 93 12.86 17.26 6.71
C ILE A 93 12.75 18.70 6.17
N ILE A 94 11.52 19.22 6.06
CA ILE A 94 11.29 20.61 5.64
C ILE A 94 11.95 21.59 6.62
N LYS A 95 11.76 21.40 7.94
CA LYS A 95 12.42 22.24 8.96
C LYS A 95 13.95 22.24 8.81
N LEU A 96 14.54 21.07 8.53
CA LEU A 96 15.97 20.96 8.28
C LEU A 96 16.38 21.71 7.01
N GLY A 97 15.62 21.55 5.93
CA GLY A 97 15.84 22.27 4.69
C GLY A 97 15.80 23.79 4.87
N LEU A 98 14.75 24.27 5.53
CA LEU A 98 14.63 25.71 5.84
C LEU A 98 15.83 26.24 6.62
N LYS A 99 16.35 25.45 7.56
CA LYS A 99 17.53 25.78 8.34
C LYS A 99 18.83 25.73 7.52
N ASP A 100 19.03 24.66 6.75
CA ASP A 100 20.24 24.42 5.95
C ASP A 100 20.39 25.52 4.86
N TYR A 101 19.29 25.89 4.21
CA TYR A 101 19.25 26.98 3.23
C TYR A 101 19.09 28.36 3.84
N LYS A 102 19.02 28.47 5.18
CA LYS A 102 18.89 29.74 5.92
C LYS A 102 17.68 30.59 5.46
N ILE A 103 16.58 29.92 5.15
CA ILE A 103 15.35 30.57 4.71
C ILE A 103 14.81 31.46 5.84
N LYS A 104 14.58 32.72 5.54
CA LYS A 104 13.98 33.69 6.45
C LYS A 104 12.78 34.34 5.78
N ILE A 105 11.82 34.72 6.59
CA ILE A 105 10.62 35.44 6.19
C ILE A 105 10.69 36.82 6.88
N ASP A 106 10.35 37.87 6.13
CA ASP A 106 10.14 39.20 6.63
C ASP A 106 8.64 39.46 6.76
N ASP A 107 8.23 40.11 7.85
CA ASP A 107 6.82 40.49 8.05
C ASP A 107 6.32 41.44 6.94
N GLN A 108 7.22 42.26 6.39
CA GLN A 108 6.88 43.11 5.26
C GLN A 108 6.56 42.32 3.99
N GLU A 109 7.30 41.24 3.74
CA GLU A 109 7.04 40.31 2.63
C GLU A 109 5.67 39.64 2.77
N ILE A 110 5.30 39.23 3.99
CA ILE A 110 3.96 38.67 4.26
C ILE A 110 2.88 39.69 3.92
N ILE A 111 3.02 40.92 4.41
CA ILE A 111 2.06 42.01 4.16
C ILE A 111 1.92 42.29 2.66
N GLU A 112 3.03 42.32 1.93
CA GLU A 112 3.04 42.55 0.49
C GLU A 112 2.34 41.39 -0.27
N ARG A 113 2.62 40.15 0.13
CA ARG A 113 1.94 38.97 -0.46
C ARG A 113 0.44 38.95 -0.15
N MET A 114 0.07 39.27 1.10
CA MET A 114 -1.35 39.37 1.49
C MET A 114 -2.10 40.42 0.65
N LYS A 115 -1.45 41.53 0.28
CA LYS A 115 -2.07 42.58 -0.52
C LYS A 115 -2.14 42.26 -2.00
N ASN A 116 -1.04 41.73 -2.56
CA ASN A 116 -0.84 41.74 -4.01
C ASN A 116 -1.04 40.37 -4.68
N ASP A 117 -0.98 39.30 -3.91
CA ASP A 117 -1.08 37.93 -4.44
C ASP A 117 -2.00 37.03 -3.57
N PRO A 118 -3.32 37.29 -3.58
CA PRO A 118 -4.25 36.50 -2.78
C PRO A 118 -4.23 35.01 -3.14
N PRO A 119 -4.57 34.13 -2.16
CA PRO A 119 -4.71 32.69 -2.42
C PRO A 119 -5.65 32.40 -3.60
N ASN A 120 -5.44 31.31 -4.28
CA ASN A 120 -6.27 30.95 -5.43
C ASN A 120 -7.73 30.77 -5.08
N GLU A 121 -8.04 30.31 -3.87
CA GLU A 121 -9.40 30.22 -3.34
C GLU A 121 -10.10 31.56 -3.38
N VAL A 122 -9.38 32.61 -3.04
CA VAL A 122 -9.87 33.98 -3.11
C VAL A 122 -10.02 34.42 -4.57
N LYS A 123 -9.01 34.14 -5.43
CA LYS A 123 -9.04 34.52 -6.85
C LYS A 123 -10.15 33.83 -7.63
N THR A 124 -10.65 32.69 -7.16
CA THR A 124 -11.72 31.91 -7.83
C THR A 124 -13.07 32.01 -7.14
N SER A 125 -13.16 32.71 -6.00
CA SER A 125 -14.43 32.96 -5.30
C SER A 125 -15.30 33.97 -6.03
N GLU A 126 -16.58 33.69 -6.17
CA GLU A 126 -17.56 34.57 -6.82
C GLU A 126 -17.60 35.97 -6.21
N ASP A 127 -17.32 36.09 -4.91
CA ASP A 127 -17.26 37.37 -4.18
C ASP A 127 -16.21 38.33 -4.72
N PHE A 128 -15.18 37.81 -5.37
CA PHE A 128 -14.02 38.56 -5.89
C PHE A 128 -13.92 38.55 -7.42
N LEU A 129 -14.99 38.11 -8.11
CA LEU A 129 -15.06 38.15 -9.57
C LEU A 129 -15.88 39.33 -10.04
N THR A 130 -15.50 39.91 -11.20
CA THR A 130 -16.30 40.81 -12.04
C THR A 130 -16.33 40.22 -13.42
N ASP A 131 -17.51 39.92 -13.95
CA ASP A 131 -17.72 39.25 -15.24
C ASP A 131 -16.93 37.93 -15.40
N GLY A 132 -16.77 37.18 -14.28
CA GLY A 132 -16.07 35.90 -14.25
C GLY A 132 -14.52 36.03 -14.16
N VAL A 133 -14.01 37.25 -14.10
CA VAL A 133 -12.55 37.53 -13.96
C VAL A 133 -12.25 38.08 -12.57
N TYR A 134 -11.12 37.67 -12.00
CA TYR A 134 -10.68 38.17 -10.68
C TYR A 134 -10.52 39.67 -10.66
N ASP A 135 -11.18 40.32 -9.68
CA ASP A 135 -11.18 41.76 -9.45
C ASP A 135 -10.38 42.09 -8.17
N HIS A 136 -9.18 42.58 -8.38
CA HIS A 136 -8.26 42.92 -7.28
C HIS A 136 -8.82 44.04 -6.38
N GLN A 137 -9.63 44.96 -6.90
CA GLN A 137 -10.21 46.05 -6.09
C GLN A 137 -11.21 45.48 -5.07
N LYS A 138 -12.08 44.55 -5.46
CA LYS A 138 -13.00 43.88 -4.54
C LYS A 138 -12.26 43.17 -3.39
N TYR A 139 -11.12 42.54 -3.71
CA TYR A 139 -10.27 41.90 -2.69
C TYR A 139 -9.66 42.93 -1.75
N THR A 140 -9.11 44.03 -2.28
CA THR A 140 -8.50 45.11 -1.49
C THR A 140 -9.53 45.76 -0.56
N ASP A 141 -10.75 46.04 -1.06
CA ASP A 141 -11.86 46.57 -0.26
C ASP A 141 -12.29 45.60 0.85
N ALA A 142 -12.26 44.31 0.59
CA ALA A 142 -12.56 43.29 1.59
C ALA A 142 -11.48 43.19 2.68
N LEU A 143 -10.20 43.35 2.30
CA LEU A 143 -9.11 43.45 3.27
C LEU A 143 -9.28 44.65 4.19
N GLN A 144 -9.56 45.84 3.60
CA GLN A 144 -9.70 47.08 4.34
C GLN A 144 -10.93 47.12 5.24
N SER A 145 -12.03 46.52 4.79
CA SER A 145 -13.29 46.44 5.55
C SER A 145 -13.35 45.34 6.60
N GLY A 146 -12.29 44.52 6.74
CA GLY A 146 -12.23 43.40 7.70
C GLY A 146 -13.13 42.21 7.35
N ARG A 147 -13.63 42.13 6.11
CA ARG A 147 -14.41 40.96 5.65
C ARG A 147 -13.56 39.69 5.48
N ILE A 148 -12.23 39.86 5.34
CA ILE A 148 -11.28 38.76 5.27
C ILE A 148 -10.62 38.62 6.63
N ASN A 149 -10.50 37.39 7.12
CA ASN A 149 -9.76 37.07 8.34
C ASN A 149 -8.25 37.24 8.10
N LEU A 150 -7.71 38.38 8.53
CA LEU A 150 -6.30 38.74 8.34
C LEU A 150 -5.36 37.78 9.08
N GLU A 151 -5.75 37.29 10.27
CA GLU A 151 -4.95 36.34 11.05
C GLU A 151 -4.81 35.00 10.31
N ALA A 152 -5.90 34.48 9.79
CA ALA A 152 -5.89 33.26 9.00
C ALA A 152 -5.04 33.41 7.72
N LEU A 153 -5.14 34.56 7.06
CA LEU A 153 -4.35 34.86 5.86
C LEU A 153 -2.85 35.03 6.19
N GLU A 154 -2.51 35.66 7.30
CA GLU A 154 -1.14 35.77 7.78
C GLU A 154 -0.55 34.37 8.08
N ILE A 155 -1.27 33.54 8.80
CA ILE A 155 -0.86 32.14 9.09
C ILE A 155 -0.64 31.37 7.78
N TYR A 156 -1.51 31.55 6.80
CA TYR A 156 -1.34 30.93 5.49
C TYR A 156 -0.01 31.33 4.84
N TYR A 157 0.31 32.64 4.76
CA TYR A 157 1.56 33.07 4.12
C TYR A 157 2.81 32.77 4.95
N ARG A 158 2.71 32.75 6.27
CA ARG A 158 3.83 32.31 7.14
C ARG A 158 4.18 30.83 6.90
N ASN A 159 3.25 30.03 6.46
CA ASN A 159 3.49 28.61 6.12
C ASN A 159 3.93 28.42 4.67
N ILE A 160 3.37 29.18 3.73
CA ILE A 160 3.60 28.94 2.29
C ILE A 160 4.89 29.59 1.76
N ILE A 161 5.19 30.82 2.17
CA ILE A 161 6.37 31.56 1.68
C ILE A 161 7.70 30.82 1.96
N PRO A 162 7.93 30.22 3.14
CA PRO A 162 9.14 29.46 3.38
C PRO A 162 9.29 28.27 2.44
N LEU A 163 8.17 27.57 2.15
CA LEU A 163 8.17 26.39 1.26
C LEU A 163 8.47 26.81 -0.18
N GLU A 164 7.88 27.91 -0.65
CA GLU A 164 8.16 28.45 -1.98
C GLU A 164 9.64 28.89 -2.11
N LYS A 165 10.20 29.51 -1.08
CA LYS A 165 11.62 29.89 -1.05
C LYS A 165 12.52 28.64 -1.02
N LEU A 166 12.18 27.65 -0.23
CA LEU A 166 12.93 26.40 -0.14
C LEU A 166 12.91 25.68 -1.50
N GLU A 167 11.72 25.56 -2.11
CA GLU A 167 11.58 25.00 -3.46
C GLU A 167 12.47 25.74 -4.46
N LYS A 168 12.42 27.07 -4.47
CA LYS A 168 13.26 27.91 -5.34
C LYS A 168 14.75 27.66 -5.13
N GLU A 169 15.20 27.48 -3.89
CA GLU A 169 16.59 27.16 -3.59
C GLU A 169 16.99 25.75 -4.08
N ILE A 170 16.11 24.75 -3.88
CA ILE A 170 16.33 23.37 -4.35
C ILE A 170 16.37 23.33 -5.87
N MET A 171 15.55 24.15 -6.53
CA MET A 171 15.43 24.19 -7.99
C MET A 171 16.51 25.05 -8.66
N LYS A 172 17.42 25.66 -7.89
CA LYS A 172 18.54 26.39 -8.49
C LYS A 172 19.38 25.48 -9.40
N GLY A 173 19.50 25.89 -10.64
CA GLY A 173 20.25 25.12 -11.67
C GLY A 173 19.40 24.12 -12.45
N VAL A 174 18.13 23.95 -12.12
CA VAL A 174 17.19 23.19 -12.96
C VAL A 174 16.61 24.12 -14.02
N PHE A 175 16.86 23.80 -15.26
CA PHE A 175 16.34 24.53 -16.42
C PHE A 175 15.99 23.55 -17.54
N VAL A 176 15.11 24.01 -18.43
CA VAL A 176 14.70 23.27 -19.62
C VAL A 176 15.07 24.11 -20.85
N GLN A 177 15.85 23.51 -21.74
CA GLN A 177 16.26 24.13 -22.99
C GLN A 177 15.30 23.75 -24.12
N ASP A 178 15.35 24.47 -25.23
CA ASP A 178 14.61 24.12 -26.44
C ASP A 178 15.00 22.73 -26.98
N GLY A 179 16.27 22.33 -26.76
CA GLY A 179 16.74 20.99 -27.10
C GLY A 179 16.04 19.88 -26.34
N ASP A 180 15.73 20.09 -25.04
CA ASP A 180 15.00 19.08 -24.23
C ASP A 180 13.58 18.87 -24.80
N ALA A 181 12.88 19.98 -25.11
CA ALA A 181 11.55 19.91 -25.71
C ALA A 181 11.56 19.25 -27.09
N ARG A 182 12.58 19.57 -27.90
CA ARG A 182 12.76 18.98 -29.22
C ARG A 182 13.00 17.47 -29.13
N GLN A 183 13.86 17.04 -28.22
CA GLN A 183 14.17 15.63 -28.01
C GLN A 183 12.92 14.86 -27.54
N ARG A 184 12.17 15.40 -26.59
CA ARG A 184 10.90 14.80 -26.12
C ARG A 184 9.89 14.69 -27.26
N PHE A 185 9.76 15.74 -28.07
CA PHE A 185 8.83 15.72 -29.21
C PHE A 185 9.23 14.64 -30.24
N ILE A 186 10.52 14.48 -30.52
CA ILE A 186 11.03 13.39 -31.37
C ILE A 186 10.63 12.04 -30.79
N GLU A 187 10.94 11.78 -29.53
CA GLU A 187 10.65 10.51 -28.83
C GLU A 187 9.15 10.15 -28.82
N GLU A 188 8.27 11.14 -28.77
CA GLU A 188 6.82 10.93 -28.75
C GLU A 188 6.20 10.81 -30.16
N ASN A 189 6.79 11.42 -31.18
CA ASN A 189 6.16 11.57 -32.49
C ASN A 189 6.93 10.95 -33.65
N GLU A 190 8.21 10.57 -33.45
CA GLU A 190 8.94 9.84 -34.48
C GLU A 190 8.37 8.44 -34.62
N MET A 191 8.09 8.05 -35.85
CA MET A 191 7.52 6.74 -36.18
C MET A 191 8.35 6.03 -37.23
N LEU A 192 8.58 4.73 -37.03
CA LEU A 192 9.29 3.88 -37.95
C LEU A 192 8.45 2.68 -38.38
N ASP A 193 8.54 2.28 -39.64
CA ASP A 193 8.18 0.94 -40.07
C ASP A 193 9.46 0.10 -40.04
N VAL A 194 9.44 -0.99 -39.29
CA VAL A 194 10.61 -1.80 -38.95
C VAL A 194 10.35 -3.27 -39.23
N LYS A 195 11.34 -3.95 -39.80
CA LYS A 195 11.40 -5.40 -39.82
C LYS A 195 12.55 -5.86 -38.94
N ILE A 196 12.31 -6.89 -38.12
CA ILE A 196 13.29 -7.40 -37.16
C ILE A 196 13.46 -8.90 -37.40
N ILE A 197 14.63 -9.33 -37.80
CA ILE A 197 14.99 -10.74 -37.89
C ILE A 197 15.29 -11.20 -36.46
N TRP A 198 14.52 -12.15 -35.96
CA TRP A 198 14.70 -12.74 -34.65
C TRP A 198 15.31 -14.13 -34.74
N PHE A 199 16.59 -14.22 -34.43
CA PHE A 199 17.27 -15.48 -34.25
C PHE A 199 16.94 -16.06 -32.90
N ASN A 200 15.77 -16.75 -32.83
CA ASN A 200 15.26 -17.30 -31.57
C ASN A 200 16.12 -18.49 -31.14
N VAL A 201 16.58 -18.44 -29.89
CA VAL A 201 17.40 -19.50 -29.30
C VAL A 201 16.70 -20.88 -29.34
N ASN A 202 15.38 -20.90 -29.29
CA ASN A 202 14.62 -22.15 -29.35
C ASN A 202 14.65 -22.84 -30.69
N ASN A 203 14.89 -22.09 -31.77
CA ASN A 203 14.96 -22.63 -33.13
C ASN A 203 16.32 -23.29 -33.44
N ILE A 204 17.31 -23.16 -32.53
CA ILE A 204 18.61 -23.83 -32.70
C ILE A 204 18.47 -25.35 -32.48
N VAL A 205 18.86 -26.11 -33.49
CA VAL A 205 18.92 -27.58 -33.40
C VAL A 205 20.30 -28.00 -32.90
N LEU A 206 20.31 -28.66 -31.72
CA LEU A 206 21.53 -29.23 -31.16
C LEU A 206 21.89 -30.54 -31.88
N GLN A 207 23.10 -30.65 -32.38
CA GLN A 207 23.61 -31.88 -33.01
C GLN A 207 23.91 -32.97 -31.96
N ASN A 208 24.34 -32.58 -30.77
CA ASN A 208 24.68 -33.49 -29.68
C ASN A 208 23.62 -33.44 -28.56
N LYS A 209 23.10 -34.60 -28.18
CA LYS A 209 22.21 -34.73 -27.04
C LYS A 209 22.95 -34.47 -25.73
N THR A 210 22.26 -33.93 -24.76
CA THR A 210 22.77 -33.76 -23.38
C THR A 210 23.03 -35.13 -22.77
N THR A 211 24.22 -35.32 -22.21
CA THR A 211 24.65 -36.59 -21.59
C THR A 211 24.25 -36.65 -20.12
N GLU A 212 24.14 -37.87 -19.58
CA GLU A 212 23.88 -38.08 -18.13
C GLU A 212 24.97 -37.44 -17.27
N LYS A 213 26.23 -37.48 -17.71
CA LYS A 213 27.33 -36.86 -16.99
C LYS A 213 27.16 -35.33 -16.86
N GLU A 214 26.75 -34.66 -17.93
CA GLU A 214 26.48 -33.22 -17.88
C GLU A 214 25.36 -32.87 -16.90
N ILE A 215 24.34 -33.74 -16.81
CA ILE A 215 23.22 -33.58 -15.88
C ILE A 215 23.71 -33.76 -14.43
N ASP A 216 24.51 -34.79 -14.16
CA ASP A 216 25.08 -35.04 -12.85
C ASP A 216 26.02 -33.89 -12.41
N ASP A 217 26.88 -33.42 -13.32
CA ASP A 217 27.81 -32.33 -13.04
C ASP A 217 27.04 -31.03 -12.74
N TYR A 218 25.99 -30.71 -13.50
CA TYR A 218 25.13 -29.53 -13.27
C TYR A 218 24.41 -29.63 -11.91
N TYR A 219 23.83 -30.80 -11.61
CA TYR A 219 23.15 -31.02 -10.34
C TYR A 219 24.09 -30.81 -9.16
N ASN A 220 25.29 -31.41 -9.20
CA ASN A 220 26.25 -31.31 -8.10
C ASN A 220 26.78 -29.89 -7.92
N LEU A 221 26.98 -29.15 -9.01
CA LEU A 221 27.45 -27.75 -8.98
C LEU A 221 26.40 -26.82 -8.39
N ASN A 222 25.12 -27.03 -8.73
CA ASN A 222 24.04 -26.10 -8.39
C ASN A 222 23.18 -26.58 -7.20
N LYS A 223 23.49 -27.74 -6.62
CA LYS A 223 22.70 -28.39 -5.57
C LYS A 223 22.37 -27.46 -4.40
N GLU A 224 23.36 -26.69 -3.93
CA GLU A 224 23.21 -25.82 -2.77
C GLU A 224 22.41 -24.53 -3.08
N ILE A 225 22.37 -24.11 -4.35
CA ILE A 225 21.76 -22.84 -4.77
C ILE A 225 20.36 -23.06 -5.33
N GLU A 226 20.23 -24.00 -6.31
CA GLU A 226 18.99 -24.17 -7.07
C GLU A 226 18.08 -25.27 -6.50
N PHE A 227 18.67 -26.33 -5.93
CA PHE A 227 17.93 -27.53 -5.55
C PHE A 227 17.73 -27.70 -4.05
N LYS A 228 18.10 -26.69 -3.27
CA LYS A 228 17.90 -26.69 -1.83
C LYS A 228 16.44 -26.35 -1.49
N LYS A 229 15.72 -27.31 -0.89
CA LYS A 229 14.40 -27.11 -0.29
C LYS A 229 14.61 -26.54 1.12
N GLY A 230 14.57 -25.32 1.37
CA GLY A 230 14.79 -24.75 2.72
C GLY A 230 14.15 -25.57 3.86
N ALA A 231 14.68 -25.39 5.06
CA ALA A 231 14.17 -26.06 6.26
C ALA A 231 12.69 -25.79 6.47
N THR A 232 11.95 -26.83 6.87
CA THR A 232 10.55 -26.72 7.25
C THR A 232 10.30 -27.24 8.65
N ARG A 233 9.26 -26.74 9.29
CA ARG A 233 8.82 -27.13 10.62
C ARG A 233 7.34 -27.45 10.62
N LYS A 234 6.93 -28.38 11.46
CA LYS A 234 5.54 -28.69 11.73
C LYS A 234 5.26 -28.39 13.18
N VAL A 235 4.15 -27.74 13.47
CA VAL A 235 3.77 -27.39 14.83
C VAL A 235 2.41 -27.98 15.20
N GLN A 236 2.28 -28.36 16.46
CA GLN A 236 1.01 -28.57 17.13
C GLN A 236 0.68 -27.32 17.93
N TYR A 237 -0.60 -27.00 18.07
CA TYR A 237 -0.99 -25.81 18.80
C TYR A 237 -2.33 -25.99 19.49
N VAL A 238 -2.51 -25.20 20.54
CA VAL A 238 -3.79 -25.03 21.26
C VAL A 238 -4.20 -23.56 21.19
N ARG A 239 -5.52 -23.34 21.21
CA ARG A 239 -6.12 -22.01 21.13
C ARG A 239 -7.02 -21.77 22.32
N PHE A 240 -6.89 -20.59 22.93
CA PHE A 240 -7.73 -20.09 24.01
C PHE A 240 -8.50 -18.89 23.50
N ASP A 241 -9.78 -19.09 23.16
CA ASP A 241 -10.64 -17.99 22.71
C ASP A 241 -11.02 -17.08 23.89
N ILE A 242 -10.98 -15.77 23.65
CA ILE A 242 -11.43 -14.77 24.60
C ILE A 242 -12.91 -14.50 24.33
N LEU A 243 -13.76 -15.36 24.89
CA LEU A 243 -15.20 -15.22 24.81
C LEU A 243 -15.74 -14.47 26.04
N PRO A 244 -16.86 -13.71 25.89
CA PRO A 244 -17.54 -13.11 27.02
C PRO A 244 -18.04 -14.17 28.02
N SER A 245 -17.78 -13.95 29.28
CA SER A 245 -18.32 -14.80 30.34
C SER A 245 -19.83 -14.58 30.55
N GLU A 246 -20.49 -15.46 31.33
CA GLU A 246 -21.88 -15.24 31.67
C GLU A 246 -22.08 -13.97 32.54
N GLU A 247 -21.08 -13.61 33.36
CA GLU A 247 -21.06 -12.35 34.07
C GLU A 247 -21.00 -11.15 33.11
N ASP A 248 -20.21 -11.23 32.07
CA ASP A 248 -20.14 -10.17 31.05
C ASP A 248 -21.49 -10.00 30.34
N LYS A 249 -22.11 -11.11 29.92
CA LYS A 249 -23.44 -11.11 29.31
C LYS A 249 -24.51 -10.48 30.21
N GLU A 250 -24.48 -10.83 31.47
CA GLU A 250 -25.40 -10.31 32.50
C GLU A 250 -25.18 -8.80 32.73
N LEU A 251 -23.93 -8.33 32.77
CA LEU A 251 -23.60 -6.91 32.89
C LEU A 251 -24.16 -6.11 31.73
N ILE A 252 -23.93 -6.56 30.48
CA ILE A 252 -24.47 -5.89 29.31
C ILE A 252 -25.99 -5.94 29.25
N HIS A 253 -26.60 -7.06 29.69
CA HIS A 253 -28.06 -7.14 29.83
C HIS A 253 -28.62 -6.11 30.82
N LYS A 254 -28.01 -5.96 31.99
CA LYS A 254 -28.40 -4.93 32.95
C LYS A 254 -28.18 -3.52 32.41
N GLU A 255 -27.12 -3.30 31.67
CA GLU A 255 -26.83 -2.01 31.03
C GLU A 255 -27.91 -1.66 30.00
N ILE A 256 -28.25 -2.57 29.09
CA ILE A 256 -29.26 -2.32 28.04
C ILE A 256 -30.65 -2.10 28.65
N GLN A 257 -30.98 -2.80 29.75
CA GLN A 257 -32.24 -2.58 30.49
C GLN A 257 -32.30 -1.17 31.09
N LYS A 258 -31.20 -0.67 31.66
CA LYS A 258 -31.12 0.71 32.17
C LYS A 258 -31.31 1.71 31.04
N ILE A 259 -30.65 1.49 29.90
CA ILE A 259 -30.77 2.35 28.71
C ILE A 259 -32.24 2.35 28.22
N TYR A 260 -32.88 1.19 28.14
CA TYR A 260 -34.28 1.08 27.75
C TYR A 260 -35.19 1.89 28.69
N ASN A 261 -35.01 1.74 30.02
CA ASN A 261 -35.77 2.50 31.02
C ASN A 261 -35.54 4.02 30.89
N GLU A 262 -34.30 4.45 30.57
CA GLU A 262 -34.01 5.86 30.31
C GLU A 262 -34.73 6.36 29.05
N ILE A 263 -34.76 5.56 27.96
CA ILE A 263 -35.46 5.89 26.72
C ILE A 263 -36.97 6.07 26.96
N ILE A 264 -37.63 5.15 27.68
CA ILE A 264 -39.09 5.19 27.86
C ILE A 264 -39.54 6.26 28.86
N THR A 265 -38.67 6.65 29.82
CA THR A 265 -38.99 7.66 30.83
C THR A 265 -38.68 9.07 30.36
N ASN A 266 -37.65 9.27 29.56
CA ASN A 266 -37.20 10.58 29.07
C ASN A 266 -37.81 10.92 27.69
N LYS A 267 -39.06 11.41 27.70
CA LYS A 267 -39.79 11.75 26.47
C LYS A 267 -39.33 13.05 25.80
N GLU A 268 -38.43 13.81 26.43
CA GLU A 268 -37.91 15.07 25.88
C GLU A 268 -36.76 14.85 24.91
N LYS A 269 -36.13 13.65 24.94
CA LYS A 269 -35.01 13.31 24.05
C LYS A 269 -35.43 12.38 22.93
N GLU A 270 -34.94 12.68 21.73
CA GLU A 270 -35.15 11.80 20.57
C GLU A 270 -34.34 10.49 20.72
N PHE A 271 -34.83 9.40 20.14
CA PHE A 271 -34.17 8.09 20.18
C PHE A 271 -32.72 8.15 19.65
N SER A 272 -32.45 8.95 18.62
CA SER A 272 -31.13 9.20 18.07
C SER A 272 -30.12 9.75 19.09
N TYR A 273 -30.57 10.51 20.10
CA TYR A 273 -29.71 10.95 21.21
C TYR A 273 -29.15 9.75 21.99
N PHE A 274 -30.00 8.75 22.29
CA PHE A 274 -29.61 7.54 23.04
C PHE A 274 -28.71 6.65 22.17
N VAL A 275 -28.98 6.55 20.86
CA VAL A 275 -28.12 5.84 19.92
C VAL A 275 -26.73 6.47 19.96
N LYS A 276 -26.60 7.77 19.77
CA LYS A 276 -25.31 8.48 19.79
C LYS A 276 -24.57 8.33 21.11
N LYS A 277 -25.30 8.27 22.24
CA LYS A 277 -24.71 8.20 23.59
C LYS A 277 -24.31 6.79 24.00
N TYR A 278 -25.04 5.76 23.58
CA TYR A 278 -24.92 4.43 24.16
C TYR A 278 -24.69 3.30 23.17
N SER A 279 -24.99 3.49 21.88
CA SER A 279 -24.84 2.41 20.91
C SER A 279 -23.37 2.06 20.66
N SER A 280 -23.08 0.78 20.55
CA SER A 280 -21.77 0.28 20.08
C SER A 280 -21.58 0.49 18.57
N ASP A 281 -22.68 0.69 17.84
CA ASP A 281 -22.72 1.09 16.46
C ASP A 281 -23.65 2.31 16.34
N ASN A 282 -23.10 3.45 15.96
CA ASN A 282 -23.84 4.71 15.78
C ASN A 282 -23.86 5.18 14.32
N THR A 283 -23.54 4.30 13.38
CA THR A 283 -23.58 4.55 11.93
C THR A 283 -24.96 5.12 11.56
N ASN A 284 -24.98 6.19 10.77
CA ASN A 284 -26.19 6.93 10.41
C ASN A 284 -27.11 7.32 11.60
N ASN A 285 -26.54 7.54 12.79
CA ASN A 285 -27.31 7.74 14.03
C ASN A 285 -28.30 6.61 14.31
N GLY A 286 -27.95 5.38 13.89
CA GLY A 286 -28.76 4.17 14.05
C GLY A 286 -29.91 4.01 13.05
N ASP A 287 -30.04 4.87 12.04
CA ASP A 287 -31.09 4.74 11.02
C ASP A 287 -30.75 3.61 10.03
N LEU A 288 -31.53 2.54 10.08
CA LEU A 288 -31.42 1.40 9.16
C LEU A 288 -32.20 1.60 7.84
N GLY A 289 -32.88 2.72 7.68
CA GLY A 289 -33.77 2.96 6.55
C GLY A 289 -35.03 2.08 6.58
N TYR A 290 -35.70 1.98 5.42
CA TYR A 290 -36.87 1.11 5.26
C TYR A 290 -36.43 -0.33 4.99
N VAL A 291 -36.85 -1.23 5.86
CA VAL A 291 -36.57 -2.67 5.75
C VAL A 291 -37.87 -3.44 5.49
N GLY A 292 -37.80 -4.39 4.58
CA GLY A 292 -38.84 -5.39 4.34
C GLY A 292 -38.62 -6.64 5.19
N LYS A 293 -39.64 -7.47 5.31
CA LYS A 293 -39.55 -8.75 6.01
C LYS A 293 -38.54 -9.69 5.32
N GLY A 294 -37.67 -10.33 6.07
CA GLY A 294 -36.64 -11.24 5.57
C GLY A 294 -35.32 -10.58 5.16
N ILE A 295 -35.21 -9.25 5.31
CA ILE A 295 -33.96 -8.50 5.01
C ILE A 295 -32.99 -8.55 6.19
N LEU A 296 -33.51 -8.51 7.42
CA LEU A 296 -32.74 -8.56 8.65
C LEU A 296 -32.75 -9.96 9.27
N MET A 297 -31.99 -10.14 10.34
CA MET A 297 -31.99 -11.41 11.09
C MET A 297 -33.40 -11.75 11.60
N PRO A 298 -33.74 -13.05 11.72
CA PRO A 298 -35.09 -13.47 12.15
C PRO A 298 -35.57 -12.87 13.46
N GLU A 299 -34.65 -12.61 14.41
CA GLU A 299 -34.94 -11.97 15.69
C GLU A 299 -35.38 -10.53 15.52
N PHE A 300 -34.77 -9.80 14.60
CA PHE A 300 -35.17 -8.44 14.23
C PHE A 300 -36.56 -8.42 13.60
N ASP A 301 -36.81 -9.31 12.66
CA ASP A 301 -38.12 -9.40 11.99
C ASP A 301 -39.25 -9.65 12.96
N LYS A 302 -39.04 -10.57 13.92
CA LYS A 302 -40.03 -10.87 14.98
C LYS A 302 -40.40 -9.63 15.76
N VAL A 303 -39.43 -8.73 16.01
CA VAL A 303 -39.67 -7.51 16.81
C VAL A 303 -40.14 -6.35 15.89
N ALA A 304 -39.44 -6.08 14.81
CA ALA A 304 -39.65 -4.91 13.94
C ALA A 304 -41.08 -4.85 13.36
N PHE A 305 -41.61 -6.00 12.93
CA PHE A 305 -42.92 -6.07 12.25
C PHE A 305 -44.12 -6.14 13.24
N THR A 306 -43.87 -6.25 14.54
CA THR A 306 -44.92 -6.14 15.59
C THR A 306 -45.07 -4.71 16.09
N LEU A 307 -44.07 -3.84 15.94
CA LEU A 307 -44.11 -2.47 16.41
C LEU A 307 -45.10 -1.61 15.60
N VAL A 308 -45.71 -0.64 16.29
CA VAL A 308 -46.45 0.44 15.69
C VAL A 308 -45.56 1.68 15.48
N LYS A 309 -45.96 2.61 14.63
CA LYS A 309 -45.19 3.84 14.35
C LYS A 309 -44.90 4.61 15.64
N GLY A 310 -43.62 4.92 15.87
CA GLY A 310 -43.14 5.64 17.05
C GLY A 310 -42.78 4.75 18.25
N GLU A 311 -43.14 3.48 18.22
CA GLU A 311 -42.90 2.55 19.31
C GLU A 311 -41.44 2.10 19.38
N VAL A 312 -40.96 1.93 20.62
CA VAL A 312 -39.63 1.42 20.94
C VAL A 312 -39.78 0.00 21.49
N SER A 313 -39.00 -0.93 20.96
CA SER A 313 -39.01 -2.31 21.41
C SER A 313 -38.44 -2.45 22.84
N THR A 314 -38.80 -3.49 23.53
CA THR A 314 -37.98 -4.01 24.64
C THR A 314 -36.64 -4.49 24.13
N PRO A 315 -35.58 -4.53 24.97
CA PRO A 315 -34.31 -5.13 24.59
C PRO A 315 -34.49 -6.59 24.15
N PHE A 316 -33.87 -6.95 23.03
CA PHE A 316 -33.86 -8.32 22.54
C PHE A 316 -32.43 -8.73 22.12
N LEU A 317 -32.15 -10.02 22.23
CA LEU A 317 -30.82 -10.59 21.98
C LEU A 317 -30.74 -11.22 20.60
N THR A 318 -29.61 -11.05 19.94
CA THR A 318 -29.20 -11.79 18.73
C THR A 318 -27.81 -12.39 18.95
N GLU A 319 -27.30 -13.13 17.97
CA GLU A 319 -25.91 -13.62 18.00
C GLU A 319 -24.87 -12.50 18.10
N ARG A 320 -25.19 -11.28 17.63
CA ARG A 320 -24.28 -10.13 17.66
C ARG A 320 -24.29 -9.37 19.00
N GLY A 321 -25.38 -9.45 19.75
CA GLY A 321 -25.54 -8.72 21.01
C GLY A 321 -26.96 -8.26 21.27
N TRP A 322 -27.09 -7.28 22.15
CA TRP A 322 -28.38 -6.72 22.56
C TRP A 322 -28.82 -5.55 21.70
N HIS A 323 -30.11 -5.50 21.38
CA HIS A 323 -30.70 -4.50 20.51
C HIS A 323 -31.93 -3.87 21.14
N ILE A 324 -32.12 -2.56 20.85
CA ILE A 324 -33.37 -1.83 21.01
C ILE A 324 -33.65 -1.16 19.66
N ILE A 325 -34.87 -1.31 19.14
CA ILE A 325 -35.25 -0.68 17.87
C ILE A 325 -36.48 0.22 18.08
N LYS A 326 -36.57 1.30 17.30
CA LYS A 326 -37.73 2.17 17.19
C LYS A 326 -38.28 2.12 15.80
N ALA A 327 -39.59 1.87 15.63
CA ALA A 327 -40.29 2.01 14.38
C ALA A 327 -40.55 3.50 14.08
N VAL A 328 -39.70 4.12 13.28
CA VAL A 328 -39.79 5.55 12.96
C VAL A 328 -40.98 5.81 12.05
N GLU A 329 -41.13 4.96 11.03
CA GLU A 329 -42.21 5.07 10.06
C GLU A 329 -42.59 3.69 9.51
N ILE A 330 -43.87 3.52 9.14
CA ILE A 330 -44.37 2.29 8.54
C ILE A 330 -45.10 2.68 7.26
N LYS A 331 -44.79 1.99 6.17
CA LYS A 331 -45.47 2.17 4.88
C LYS A 331 -45.75 0.82 4.22
N ASP A 332 -46.82 0.77 3.46
CA ASP A 332 -47.12 -0.32 2.54
C ASP A 332 -46.67 0.07 1.14
N GLU A 333 -45.74 -0.69 0.57
CA GLU A 333 -45.22 -0.48 -0.78
C GLU A 333 -45.34 -1.79 -1.57
N ASN A 334 -46.02 -1.77 -2.69
CA ASN A 334 -46.27 -2.96 -3.51
C ASN A 334 -46.96 -4.12 -2.76
N LYS A 335 -47.85 -3.84 -1.80
CA LYS A 335 -48.53 -4.77 -0.92
C LYS A 335 -47.60 -5.46 0.13
N GLU A 336 -46.39 -4.92 0.29
CA GLU A 336 -45.45 -5.36 1.33
C GLU A 336 -45.28 -4.29 2.38
N LYS A 337 -45.40 -4.70 3.67
CA LYS A 337 -45.17 -3.82 4.81
C LYS A 337 -43.66 -3.54 4.91
N LYS A 338 -43.25 -2.26 4.84
CA LYS A 338 -41.88 -1.82 5.12
C LYS A 338 -41.86 -0.95 6.37
N VAL A 339 -40.87 -1.13 7.20
CA VAL A 339 -40.69 -0.40 8.46
C VAL A 339 -39.35 0.34 8.40
N ARG A 340 -39.36 1.67 8.63
CA ARG A 340 -38.14 2.43 8.86
C ARG A 340 -37.75 2.31 10.31
N LEU A 341 -36.56 1.77 10.54
CA LEU A 341 -36.08 1.46 11.89
C LEU A 341 -34.95 2.39 12.30
N SER A 342 -34.98 2.82 13.56
CA SER A 342 -33.79 3.35 14.25
C SER A 342 -33.34 2.31 15.26
N HIS A 343 -32.03 2.09 15.38
CA HIS A 343 -31.42 0.96 16.05
C HIS A 343 -30.36 1.40 17.07
N LEU A 344 -30.46 0.89 18.29
CA LEU A 344 -29.45 0.98 19.33
C LEU A 344 -28.90 -0.43 19.57
N TYR A 345 -27.59 -0.58 19.54
CA TYR A 345 -26.89 -1.85 19.62
C TYR A 345 -25.84 -1.84 20.73
N LYS A 346 -25.80 -2.90 21.52
CA LYS A 346 -24.75 -3.16 22.50
C LYS A 346 -24.13 -4.52 22.21
N ASN A 347 -22.88 -4.50 21.75
CA ASN A 347 -22.12 -5.73 21.56
C ASN A 347 -21.75 -6.36 22.90
N ILE A 348 -21.70 -7.69 22.93
CA ILE A 348 -21.26 -8.46 24.09
C ILE A 348 -19.79 -8.81 23.87
N THR A 349 -18.91 -8.19 24.67
CA THR A 349 -17.46 -8.43 24.61
C THR A 349 -16.94 -8.86 25.96
N ALA A 350 -15.85 -9.63 25.96
CA ALA A 350 -15.18 -10.02 27.19
C ALA A 350 -14.64 -8.78 27.93
N SER A 351 -14.96 -8.65 29.20
CA SER A 351 -14.47 -7.61 30.11
C SER A 351 -12.96 -7.73 30.33
N GLN A 352 -12.35 -6.69 30.90
CA GLN A 352 -10.95 -6.76 31.31
C GLN A 352 -10.72 -7.85 32.36
N GLU A 353 -11.69 -8.09 33.24
CA GLU A 353 -11.61 -9.16 34.22
C GLU A 353 -11.61 -10.55 33.57
N THR A 354 -12.51 -10.78 32.62
CA THR A 354 -12.56 -12.03 31.84
C THR A 354 -11.25 -12.24 31.06
N ARG A 355 -10.73 -11.20 30.39
CA ARG A 355 -9.44 -11.27 29.67
C ARG A 355 -8.30 -11.65 30.61
N LYS A 356 -8.24 -11.04 31.80
CA LYS A 356 -7.21 -11.34 32.80
C LYS A 356 -7.32 -12.75 33.37
N LYS A 357 -8.54 -13.27 33.59
CA LYS A 357 -8.78 -14.66 33.99
C LYS A 357 -8.24 -15.63 32.93
N ILE A 358 -8.51 -15.37 31.64
CA ILE A 358 -8.02 -16.20 30.54
C ILE A 358 -6.48 -16.14 30.45
N GLU A 359 -5.88 -14.95 30.57
CA GLU A 359 -4.42 -14.78 30.57
C GLU A 359 -3.75 -15.64 31.66
N ILE A 360 -4.29 -15.64 32.88
CA ILE A 360 -3.80 -16.48 33.97
C ILE A 360 -3.93 -17.98 33.65
N ILE A 361 -5.06 -18.38 33.04
CA ILE A 361 -5.25 -19.78 32.60
C ILE A 361 -4.20 -20.17 31.59
N VAL A 362 -3.94 -19.32 30.59
CA VAL A 362 -2.95 -19.55 29.54
C VAL A 362 -1.54 -19.65 30.12
N GLU A 363 -1.15 -18.75 31.03
CA GLU A 363 0.14 -18.82 31.72
C GLU A 363 0.32 -20.13 32.50
N ASN A 364 -0.73 -20.56 33.22
CA ASN A 364 -0.70 -21.82 33.97
C ASN A 364 -0.62 -23.01 33.03
N PHE A 365 -1.35 -23.00 31.93
CA PHE A 365 -1.25 -24.01 30.88
C PHE A 365 0.16 -24.11 30.32
N VAL A 366 0.79 -22.98 29.93
CA VAL A 366 2.16 -22.98 29.38
C VAL A 366 3.16 -23.54 30.40
N LYS A 367 3.07 -23.13 31.66
CA LYS A 367 3.91 -23.68 32.73
C LYS A 367 3.74 -25.20 32.86
N ARG A 368 2.50 -25.67 32.80
CA ARG A 368 2.16 -27.09 32.90
C ARG A 368 2.64 -27.86 31.66
N ALA A 369 2.37 -27.33 30.48
CA ALA A 369 2.76 -27.91 29.20
C ALA A 369 4.29 -28.05 29.08
N LYS A 370 5.06 -27.09 29.57
CA LYS A 370 6.54 -27.17 29.62
C LYS A 370 7.05 -28.30 30.54
N ILE A 371 6.23 -28.79 31.49
CA ILE A 371 6.60 -29.87 32.42
C ILE A 371 6.16 -31.25 31.90
N ILE A 372 4.93 -31.39 31.45
CA ILE A 372 4.32 -32.69 31.09
C ILE A 372 4.09 -32.88 29.59
N GLY A 373 4.47 -31.90 28.76
CA GLY A 373 4.22 -31.87 27.31
C GLY A 373 2.84 -31.31 26.95
N LEU A 374 2.72 -30.82 25.69
CA LEU A 374 1.51 -30.16 25.20
C LEU A 374 0.29 -31.08 25.25
N GLY A 375 0.45 -32.38 24.88
CA GLY A 375 -0.62 -33.36 24.82
C GLY A 375 -1.30 -33.57 26.18
N ASN A 376 -0.51 -33.93 27.18
CA ASN A 376 -1.02 -34.18 28.54
C ASN A 376 -1.61 -32.91 29.18
N ALA A 377 -0.99 -31.76 28.91
CA ALA A 377 -1.52 -30.50 29.41
C ALA A 377 -2.85 -30.13 28.72
N ALA A 378 -2.96 -30.34 27.43
CA ALA A 378 -4.20 -30.09 26.72
C ALA A 378 -5.36 -30.97 27.23
N GLU A 379 -5.09 -32.24 27.53
CA GLU A 379 -6.05 -33.15 28.13
C GLU A 379 -6.48 -32.69 29.54
N GLU A 380 -5.52 -32.23 30.37
CA GLU A 380 -5.77 -31.71 31.72
C GLU A 380 -6.62 -30.43 31.72
N PHE A 381 -6.51 -29.61 30.68
CA PHE A 381 -7.24 -28.34 30.52
C PHE A 381 -8.48 -28.45 29.59
N ASP A 382 -8.83 -29.64 29.12
CA ASP A 382 -9.92 -29.91 28.17
C ASP A 382 -9.80 -29.09 26.88
N LEU A 383 -8.59 -29.08 26.29
CA LEU A 383 -8.27 -28.31 25.08
C LEU A 383 -8.03 -29.23 23.88
N LYS A 384 -8.48 -28.78 22.73
CA LYS A 384 -8.20 -29.45 21.47
C LYS A 384 -6.83 -29.05 20.95
N ILE A 385 -6.04 -30.06 20.50
CA ILE A 385 -4.79 -29.85 19.79
C ILE A 385 -5.06 -29.90 18.29
N ASP A 386 -4.63 -28.88 17.60
CA ASP A 386 -4.59 -28.85 16.15
C ASP A 386 -3.14 -28.94 15.65
N THR A 387 -2.95 -29.29 14.37
CA THR A 387 -1.62 -29.51 13.79
C THR A 387 -1.51 -28.77 12.46
N SER A 388 -0.41 -28.05 12.23
CA SER A 388 -0.16 -27.36 10.98
C SER A 388 0.29 -28.29 9.86
N ALA A 389 0.27 -27.80 8.61
CA ALA A 389 1.13 -28.34 7.56
C ALA A 389 2.61 -27.98 7.86
N HIS A 390 3.55 -28.48 7.05
CA HIS A 390 4.94 -28.05 7.11
C HIS A 390 5.07 -26.58 6.67
N ILE A 391 5.73 -25.79 7.50
CA ILE A 391 5.90 -24.34 7.35
C ILE A 391 7.36 -24.06 6.98
N GLY A 392 7.61 -23.41 5.84
CA GLY A 392 8.95 -22.96 5.44
C GLY A 392 9.31 -21.62 6.10
N LYS A 393 10.60 -21.39 6.38
CA LYS A 393 11.06 -20.19 7.10
C LYS A 393 10.72 -18.88 6.37
N SER A 394 10.97 -18.83 5.08
CA SER A 394 10.73 -17.61 4.27
C SER A 394 9.25 -17.29 4.02
N SER A 395 8.39 -18.30 4.14
CA SER A 395 6.94 -18.22 3.92
C SER A 395 6.14 -18.48 5.19
N ALA A 396 6.77 -18.34 6.37
CA ALA A 396 6.14 -18.68 7.64
C ALA A 396 4.83 -17.95 7.84
N ASN A 397 3.75 -18.74 7.95
CA ASN A 397 2.39 -18.29 8.20
C ASN A 397 1.75 -19.29 9.15
N PHE A 398 1.52 -18.88 10.39
CA PHE A 398 1.08 -19.76 11.47
C PHE A 398 -0.44 -19.75 11.59
N PRO A 399 -1.07 -20.91 11.83
CA PRO A 399 -2.52 -20.96 12.06
C PRO A 399 -2.95 -20.00 13.17
N ASN A 400 -4.05 -19.27 12.93
CA ASN A 400 -4.65 -18.26 13.81
C ASN A 400 -3.80 -17.02 14.15
N VAL A 401 -2.51 -17.00 13.78
CA VAL A 401 -1.58 -15.91 14.10
C VAL A 401 -1.17 -15.15 12.83
N GLY A 402 -1.00 -15.85 11.72
CA GLY A 402 -0.46 -15.25 10.50
C GLY A 402 1.08 -15.20 10.50
N LYS A 403 1.64 -14.16 9.90
CA LYS A 403 3.09 -13.94 9.88
C LYS A 403 3.51 -13.27 11.19
N ASP A 404 4.33 -13.95 11.98
CA ASP A 404 4.91 -13.42 13.21
C ASP A 404 6.41 -13.74 13.25
N LYS A 405 7.22 -12.69 13.40
CA LYS A 405 8.68 -12.84 13.38
C LYS A 405 9.20 -13.59 14.60
N ASN A 406 8.69 -13.28 15.79
CA ASN A 406 9.18 -13.89 17.04
C ASN A 406 8.81 -15.38 17.09
N LEU A 407 7.59 -15.71 16.63
CA LEU A 407 7.18 -17.10 16.50
C LEU A 407 7.99 -17.83 15.43
N THR A 408 8.31 -17.18 14.31
CA THR A 408 9.18 -17.75 13.27
C THR A 408 10.56 -18.03 13.84
N ASP A 409 11.16 -17.07 14.54
CA ASP A 409 12.48 -17.23 15.14
C ASP A 409 12.48 -18.36 16.19
N PHE A 410 11.46 -18.45 17.04
CA PHE A 410 11.27 -19.57 17.97
C PHE A 410 11.14 -20.91 17.23
N VAL A 411 10.22 -21.03 16.28
CA VAL A 411 9.92 -22.30 15.59
C VAL A 411 11.11 -22.84 14.82
N PHE A 412 11.99 -21.98 14.29
CA PHE A 412 13.17 -22.39 13.54
C PHE A 412 14.46 -22.50 14.37
N SER A 413 14.44 -22.15 15.66
CA SER A 413 15.56 -22.33 16.58
C SER A 413 15.33 -23.38 17.67
N ALA A 414 14.08 -23.73 17.95
CA ALA A 414 13.69 -24.66 19.00
C ALA A 414 13.79 -26.14 18.55
N ASN A 415 13.81 -27.05 19.53
CA ASN A 415 13.82 -28.49 19.30
C ASN A 415 12.39 -29.08 19.29
N ILE A 416 12.26 -30.32 18.81
CA ILE A 416 10.98 -31.05 18.90
C ILE A 416 10.55 -31.15 20.35
N GLY A 417 9.31 -30.78 20.64
CA GLY A 417 8.73 -30.77 21.98
C GLY A 417 8.85 -29.44 22.71
N ASP A 418 9.65 -28.49 22.23
CA ASP A 418 9.74 -27.14 22.82
C ASP A 418 8.42 -26.39 22.60
N ILE A 419 8.01 -25.63 23.63
CA ILE A 419 6.72 -24.94 23.70
C ILE A 419 6.95 -23.42 23.72
N SER A 420 6.21 -22.70 22.87
CA SER A 420 6.27 -21.25 22.78
C SER A 420 5.72 -20.57 24.03
N ASP A 421 6.04 -19.30 24.21
CA ASP A 421 5.23 -18.40 25.03
C ASP A 421 3.88 -18.14 24.35
N PRO A 422 2.86 -17.69 25.12
CA PRO A 422 1.54 -17.41 24.56
C PRO A 422 1.59 -16.26 23.54
N ILE A 423 0.94 -16.44 22.42
CA ILE A 423 0.85 -15.41 21.37
C ILE A 423 -0.61 -14.97 21.24
N PHE A 424 -0.86 -13.69 21.51
CA PHE A 424 -2.17 -13.09 21.35
C PHE A 424 -2.41 -12.68 19.89
N SER A 425 -3.47 -13.20 19.28
CA SER A 425 -3.91 -12.84 17.92
C SER A 425 -5.37 -13.19 17.75
N ASN A 426 -6.13 -12.40 16.97
CA ASN A 426 -7.51 -12.67 16.60
C ASN A 426 -8.42 -13.03 17.81
N GLN A 427 -8.38 -12.20 18.87
CA GLN A 427 -9.15 -12.40 20.10
C GLN A 427 -8.91 -13.77 20.77
N SER A 428 -7.73 -14.33 20.61
CA SER A 428 -7.34 -15.61 21.24
C SER A 428 -5.87 -15.59 21.64
N TYR A 429 -5.51 -16.43 22.62
CA TYR A 429 -4.11 -16.80 22.85
C TYR A 429 -3.83 -18.13 22.17
N ASN A 430 -2.66 -18.24 21.54
CA ASN A 430 -2.21 -19.44 20.85
C ASN A 430 -0.86 -19.89 21.44
N VAL A 431 -0.72 -21.17 21.69
CA VAL A 431 0.51 -21.80 22.22
C VAL A 431 0.93 -22.90 21.27
N PHE A 432 2.19 -22.85 20.81
CA PHE A 432 2.73 -23.75 19.80
C PHE A 432 3.79 -24.67 20.40
N MET A 433 3.87 -25.90 19.88
CA MET A 433 4.91 -26.88 20.14
C MET A 433 5.49 -27.39 18.83
N ILE A 434 6.80 -27.52 18.74
CA ILE A 434 7.44 -28.12 17.58
C ILE A 434 7.14 -29.62 17.56
N SER A 435 6.50 -30.10 16.50
CA SER A 435 6.15 -31.51 16.36
C SER A 435 7.00 -32.26 15.35
N ASP A 436 7.57 -31.55 14.36
CA ASP A 436 8.47 -32.14 13.37
C ASP A 436 9.46 -31.10 12.83
N ILE A 437 10.68 -31.56 12.58
CA ILE A 437 11.80 -30.77 12.06
C ILE A 437 12.31 -31.46 10.81
N ASN A 438 12.13 -30.79 9.67
CA ASN A 438 12.81 -31.17 8.44
C ASN A 438 13.86 -30.09 8.16
N ASP A 439 15.11 -30.47 8.31
CA ASP A 439 16.24 -29.62 7.93
C ASP A 439 16.36 -29.56 6.40
N ASP A 440 17.31 -28.76 5.93
CA ASP A 440 17.51 -28.54 4.51
C ASP A 440 17.52 -29.85 3.71
N GLN A 441 16.51 -30.02 2.87
CA GLN A 441 16.42 -31.11 1.92
C GLN A 441 16.74 -30.59 0.53
N TYR A 442 17.16 -31.49 -0.34
CA TYR A 442 17.43 -31.18 -1.75
C TYR A 442 16.42 -31.88 -2.63
N LEU A 443 16.03 -31.25 -3.72
CA LEU A 443 15.39 -31.94 -4.82
C LEU A 443 16.33 -33.03 -5.34
N THR A 444 15.85 -34.22 -5.52
CA THR A 444 16.67 -35.32 -6.03
C THR A 444 17.00 -35.10 -7.51
N LEU A 445 18.10 -35.69 -7.97
CA LEU A 445 18.45 -35.67 -9.40
C LEU A 445 17.30 -36.15 -10.28
N LYS A 446 16.56 -37.17 -9.83
CA LYS A 446 15.39 -37.70 -10.56
C LYS A 446 14.28 -36.65 -10.73
N GLU A 447 14.01 -35.86 -9.69
CA GLU A 447 12.99 -34.80 -9.71
C GLU A 447 13.40 -33.61 -10.58
N THR A 448 14.71 -33.36 -10.73
CA THR A 448 15.25 -32.17 -11.43
C THR A 448 15.80 -32.47 -12.82
N LYS A 449 15.87 -33.74 -13.21
CA LYS A 449 16.54 -34.18 -14.45
C LYS A 449 16.07 -33.46 -15.72
N GLU A 450 14.77 -33.37 -15.95
CA GLU A 450 14.23 -32.72 -17.15
C GLU A 450 14.46 -31.19 -17.12
N TYR A 451 14.34 -30.58 -15.95
CA TYR A 451 14.69 -29.16 -15.77
C TYR A 451 16.17 -28.92 -16.11
N ILE A 452 17.08 -29.68 -15.50
CA ILE A 452 18.53 -29.57 -15.73
C ILE A 452 18.88 -29.77 -17.21
N LYS A 453 18.29 -30.78 -17.84
CA LYS A 453 18.46 -31.04 -19.26
C LYS A 453 18.06 -29.82 -20.10
N THR A 454 16.91 -29.23 -19.81
CA THR A 454 16.44 -28.02 -20.50
C THR A 454 17.40 -26.86 -20.31
N GLN A 455 17.92 -26.63 -19.09
CA GLN A 455 18.90 -25.58 -18.82
C GLN A 455 20.18 -25.78 -19.61
N ILE A 456 20.74 -26.99 -19.58
CA ILE A 456 21.98 -27.33 -20.34
C ILE A 456 21.76 -27.14 -21.85
N GLU A 457 20.64 -27.62 -22.38
CA GLU A 457 20.31 -27.48 -23.80
C GLU A 457 20.16 -26.01 -24.18
N THR A 458 19.53 -25.20 -23.33
CA THR A 458 19.37 -23.75 -23.54
C THR A 458 20.72 -23.06 -23.55
N GLU A 459 21.62 -23.36 -22.62
CA GLU A 459 22.96 -22.77 -22.59
C GLU A 459 23.82 -23.20 -23.81
N LYS A 460 23.72 -24.46 -24.23
CA LYS A 460 24.35 -24.92 -25.46
C LYS A 460 23.84 -24.16 -26.70
N LYS A 461 22.53 -23.95 -26.77
CA LYS A 461 21.91 -23.18 -27.86
C LYS A 461 22.36 -21.73 -27.85
N LYS A 462 22.37 -21.08 -26.66
CA LYS A 462 22.88 -19.71 -26.48
C LYS A 462 24.34 -19.58 -26.93
N THR A 463 25.17 -20.58 -26.65
CA THR A 463 26.57 -20.60 -27.06
C THR A 463 26.75 -20.78 -28.58
N LEU A 464 25.84 -21.52 -29.23
CA LEU A 464 25.89 -21.76 -30.69
C LEU A 464 25.30 -20.60 -31.49
N LEU A 465 24.32 -19.87 -30.91
CA LEU A 465 23.57 -18.83 -31.61
C LEU A 465 24.47 -17.74 -32.22
N PRO A 466 25.45 -17.14 -31.53
CA PRO A 466 26.31 -16.11 -32.12
C PRO A 466 27.06 -16.60 -33.38
N LYS A 467 27.53 -17.85 -33.35
CA LYS A 467 28.23 -18.44 -34.53
C LYS A 467 27.28 -18.58 -35.72
N LYS A 468 26.04 -19.00 -35.45
CA LYS A 468 25.02 -19.12 -36.49
C LYS A 468 24.63 -17.77 -37.08
N VAL A 469 24.51 -16.75 -36.23
CA VAL A 469 24.25 -15.37 -36.68
C VAL A 469 25.44 -14.83 -37.50
N ASP A 470 26.69 -15.04 -37.06
CA ASP A 470 27.87 -14.64 -37.79
C ASP A 470 27.99 -15.32 -39.19
N GLU A 471 27.67 -16.63 -39.28
CA GLU A 471 27.60 -17.36 -40.54
C GLU A 471 26.52 -16.76 -41.45
N PHE A 472 25.35 -16.43 -40.92
CA PHE A 472 24.24 -15.79 -41.62
C PHE A 472 24.66 -14.43 -42.20
N LEU A 473 25.21 -13.54 -41.37
CA LEU A 473 25.61 -12.18 -41.78
C LEU A 473 26.73 -12.15 -42.82
N LYS A 474 27.55 -13.19 -42.89
CA LYS A 474 28.61 -13.32 -43.90
C LYS A 474 28.12 -13.87 -45.24
N SER A 475 26.92 -14.44 -45.28
CA SER A 475 26.45 -15.16 -46.49
C SER A 475 25.76 -14.26 -47.51
N THR A 476 25.21 -13.12 -47.09
CA THR A 476 24.50 -12.19 -47.98
C THR A 476 24.49 -10.77 -47.41
N GLN A 477 24.09 -9.79 -48.24
CA GLN A 477 23.73 -8.44 -47.79
C GLN A 477 22.21 -8.22 -47.75
N ASP A 478 21.43 -9.13 -48.33
CA ASP A 478 19.97 -9.14 -48.22
C ASP A 478 19.56 -10.12 -47.14
N TYR A 479 19.50 -9.59 -45.93
CA TYR A 479 19.24 -10.41 -44.74
C TYR A 479 17.77 -10.84 -44.63
N LEU A 480 16.82 -10.06 -45.16
CA LEU A 480 15.39 -10.39 -45.01
C LEU A 480 15.01 -11.60 -45.87
N ASP A 481 15.41 -11.61 -47.16
CA ASP A 481 15.10 -12.73 -48.05
C ASP A 481 15.78 -14.02 -47.56
N LEU A 482 17.03 -13.94 -47.12
CA LEU A 482 17.73 -15.12 -46.59
C LEU A 482 17.10 -15.61 -45.25
N ALA A 483 16.61 -14.70 -44.39
CA ALA A 483 15.97 -15.07 -43.15
C ALA A 483 14.66 -15.85 -43.42
N GLU A 484 13.89 -15.41 -44.42
CA GLU A 484 12.67 -16.09 -44.86
C GLU A 484 12.99 -17.48 -45.42
N ASP A 485 13.97 -17.58 -46.29
CA ASP A 485 14.43 -18.85 -46.90
C ASP A 485 14.92 -19.86 -45.86
N LEU A 486 15.56 -19.39 -44.80
CA LEU A 486 16.07 -20.24 -43.70
C LEU A 486 15.06 -20.47 -42.57
N GLY A 487 13.89 -19.86 -42.67
CA GLY A 487 12.79 -20.04 -41.68
C GLY A 487 13.07 -19.35 -40.34
N TRP A 488 13.83 -18.24 -40.33
CA TRP A 488 13.95 -17.40 -39.14
C TRP A 488 12.73 -16.50 -38.98
N ASP A 489 12.39 -16.17 -37.73
CA ASP A 489 11.26 -15.29 -37.45
C ASP A 489 11.55 -13.86 -37.93
N ILE A 490 10.68 -13.31 -38.77
CA ILE A 490 10.68 -11.89 -39.12
C ILE A 490 9.50 -11.23 -38.45
N LEU A 491 9.79 -10.26 -37.58
CA LEU A 491 8.76 -9.48 -36.87
C LEU A 491 8.59 -8.15 -37.62
N GLU A 492 7.35 -7.72 -37.79
CA GLU A 492 7.04 -6.44 -38.41
C GLU A 492 6.38 -5.51 -37.36
N ALA A 493 6.86 -4.27 -37.33
CA ALA A 493 6.24 -3.19 -36.57
C ALA A 493 5.99 -2.00 -37.51
N LYS A 494 4.76 -1.53 -37.56
CA LYS A 494 4.38 -0.37 -38.38
C LYS A 494 4.10 0.81 -37.46
N LYS A 495 4.64 1.98 -37.83
CA LYS A 495 4.53 3.22 -37.05
C LYS A 495 4.96 3.03 -35.59
N LEU A 496 6.02 2.26 -35.38
CA LEU A 496 6.60 2.06 -34.06
C LEU A 496 7.15 3.39 -33.53
N THR A 497 6.85 3.73 -32.29
CA THR A 497 7.50 4.83 -31.57
C THR A 497 8.48 4.26 -30.52
N ILE A 498 9.48 5.04 -30.09
CA ILE A 498 10.58 4.54 -29.25
C ILE A 498 10.11 3.93 -27.93
N ASN A 499 9.00 4.44 -27.36
CA ASN A 499 8.45 4.00 -26.09
C ASN A 499 7.41 2.87 -26.21
N GLN A 500 7.07 2.44 -27.42
CA GLN A 500 6.12 1.36 -27.64
C GLN A 500 6.79 -0.02 -27.48
N PRO A 501 6.07 -1.01 -26.92
CA PRO A 501 6.54 -2.39 -26.92
C PRO A 501 6.71 -2.93 -28.33
N ILE A 502 7.85 -3.56 -28.60
CA ILE A 502 8.12 -4.22 -29.87
C ILE A 502 7.28 -5.50 -29.96
N PRO A 503 6.56 -5.77 -31.07
CA PRO A 503 5.73 -6.96 -31.21
C PRO A 503 6.48 -8.25 -30.88
N LYS A 504 5.88 -9.13 -30.06
CA LYS A 504 6.42 -10.41 -29.56
C LYS A 504 7.66 -10.32 -28.66
N ILE A 505 8.35 -9.16 -28.60
CA ILE A 505 9.54 -8.95 -27.76
C ILE A 505 9.16 -8.25 -26.46
N GLY A 506 8.21 -7.32 -26.53
CA GLY A 506 7.82 -6.48 -25.40
C GLY A 506 8.65 -5.20 -25.29
N SER A 507 8.66 -4.58 -24.10
CA SER A 507 9.44 -3.37 -23.84
C SER A 507 10.93 -3.72 -23.74
N ASN A 508 11.76 -3.12 -24.59
CA ASN A 508 13.21 -3.30 -24.61
C ASN A 508 13.84 -1.98 -25.05
N SER A 509 14.29 -1.17 -24.09
CA SER A 509 14.85 0.17 -24.35
C SER A 509 16.11 0.12 -25.22
N GLU A 510 17.02 -0.83 -24.95
CA GLU A 510 18.26 -0.96 -25.72
C GLU A 510 18.01 -1.29 -27.22
N LEU A 511 17.09 -2.24 -27.46
CA LEU A 511 16.72 -2.57 -28.84
C LEU A 511 15.98 -1.41 -29.52
N SER A 512 15.11 -0.71 -28.79
CA SER A 512 14.44 0.50 -29.31
C SER A 512 15.44 1.60 -29.65
N GLU A 513 16.43 1.87 -28.80
CA GLU A 513 17.49 2.85 -29.06
C GLU A 513 18.31 2.47 -30.31
N ILE A 514 18.66 1.19 -30.47
CA ILE A 514 19.36 0.70 -31.66
C ILE A 514 18.50 0.95 -32.90
N ILE A 515 17.23 0.59 -32.89
CA ILE A 515 16.31 0.74 -34.02
C ILE A 515 16.17 2.22 -34.43
N PHE A 516 15.95 3.09 -33.46
CA PHE A 516 15.73 4.52 -33.70
C PHE A 516 17.05 5.26 -34.08
N GLY A 517 18.20 4.66 -33.81
CA GLY A 517 19.50 5.15 -34.27
C GLY A 517 19.84 4.83 -35.75
N LEU A 518 19.04 3.96 -36.42
CA LEU A 518 19.30 3.57 -37.81
C LEU A 518 18.70 4.57 -38.80
N GLU A 519 19.33 4.75 -39.93
CA GLU A 519 18.74 5.46 -41.08
C GLU A 519 17.76 4.55 -41.84
N GLN A 520 16.88 5.16 -42.64
CA GLN A 520 15.99 4.39 -43.53
C GLN A 520 16.78 3.56 -44.52
N GLY A 521 16.51 2.27 -44.61
CA GLY A 521 17.20 1.32 -45.47
C GLY A 521 18.44 0.67 -44.82
N GLU A 522 18.71 0.95 -43.56
CA GLU A 522 19.87 0.44 -42.81
C GLU A 522 19.50 -0.77 -41.93
N TYR A 523 20.45 -1.71 -41.83
CA TYR A 523 20.40 -2.81 -40.88
C TYR A 523 21.22 -2.50 -39.63
N SER A 524 20.70 -2.94 -38.46
CA SER A 524 21.46 -2.85 -37.21
C SER A 524 22.61 -3.86 -37.16
N SER A 525 23.58 -3.58 -36.31
CA SER A 525 24.43 -4.66 -35.75
C SER A 525 23.57 -5.63 -34.95
N PRO A 526 24.00 -6.92 -34.80
CA PRO A 526 23.29 -7.88 -33.98
C PRO A 526 23.18 -7.42 -32.51
N TYR A 527 21.97 -7.43 -31.97
CA TYR A 527 21.70 -7.22 -30.55
C TYR A 527 21.27 -8.54 -29.94
N THR A 528 21.88 -8.95 -28.83
CA THR A 528 21.61 -10.24 -28.18
C THR A 528 21.10 -10.03 -26.74
N ASN A 529 20.04 -10.75 -26.37
CA ASN A 529 19.54 -10.85 -25.02
C ASN A 529 19.19 -12.31 -24.66
N GLU A 530 18.45 -12.53 -23.57
CA GLU A 530 18.12 -13.88 -23.07
C GLU A 530 17.26 -14.70 -24.03
N ILE A 531 16.45 -14.08 -24.90
CA ILE A 531 15.49 -14.76 -25.79
C ILE A 531 16.04 -14.95 -27.21
N GLY A 532 17.15 -14.34 -27.54
CA GLY A 532 17.77 -14.50 -28.87
C GLY A 532 18.63 -13.34 -29.31
N THR A 533 18.98 -13.35 -30.61
CA THR A 533 19.69 -12.26 -31.29
C THR A 533 18.75 -11.61 -32.29
N PHE A 534 18.84 -10.29 -32.41
CA PHE A 534 17.99 -9.48 -33.28
C PHE A 534 18.85 -8.69 -34.26
N VAL A 535 18.42 -8.63 -35.50
CA VAL A 535 18.95 -7.72 -36.54
C VAL A 535 17.75 -6.94 -37.07
N SER A 536 17.77 -5.64 -36.87
CA SER A 536 16.66 -4.74 -37.20
C SER A 536 16.94 -4.03 -38.52
N TYR A 537 15.88 -3.75 -39.29
CA TYR A 537 15.92 -3.02 -40.56
C TYR A 537 14.83 -1.96 -40.56
N VAL A 538 15.20 -0.71 -40.84
CA VAL A 538 14.24 0.40 -40.95
C VAL A 538 13.72 0.49 -42.38
N GLU A 539 12.50 0.00 -42.58
CA GLU A 539 11.85 0.04 -43.90
C GLU A 539 11.44 1.47 -44.27
N LYS A 540 10.92 2.22 -43.29
CA LYS A 540 10.47 3.60 -43.49
C LYS A 540 10.61 4.42 -42.22
N ARG A 541 11.09 5.66 -42.38
CA ARG A 541 11.10 6.68 -41.32
C ARG A 541 10.11 7.78 -41.71
N TYR A 542 9.15 8.07 -40.84
CA TYR A 542 8.14 9.09 -41.05
C TYR A 542 8.69 10.47 -40.69
N PRO A 543 8.44 11.51 -41.48
CA PRO A 543 8.93 12.84 -41.17
C PRO A 543 8.20 13.39 -39.95
N ILE A 544 8.93 14.11 -39.12
CA ILE A 544 8.39 14.82 -37.95
C ILE A 544 7.68 16.08 -38.39
N ASN A 545 6.52 16.37 -37.80
CA ASN A 545 5.78 17.60 -38.03
C ASN A 545 6.33 18.75 -37.17
N TRP A 546 7.23 19.53 -37.69
CA TRP A 546 7.88 20.63 -36.98
C TRP A 546 6.94 21.83 -36.69
N GLU A 547 5.88 22.04 -37.50
CA GLU A 547 4.87 23.06 -37.23
C GLU A 547 4.08 22.73 -35.96
N GLU A 548 3.79 21.45 -35.74
CA GLU A 548 3.17 20.96 -34.52
C GLU A 548 4.11 21.09 -33.30
N PHE A 549 5.39 20.84 -33.49
CA PHE A 549 6.39 21.09 -32.44
C PHE A 549 6.39 22.55 -32.00
N ASP A 550 6.43 23.49 -32.96
CA ASP A 550 6.48 24.91 -32.65
C ASP A 550 5.22 25.35 -31.87
N ALA A 551 4.08 24.78 -32.18
CA ALA A 551 2.81 25.04 -31.46
C ALA A 551 2.79 24.46 -30.03
N LYS A 552 3.47 23.34 -29.78
CA LYS A 552 3.48 22.62 -28.48
C LYS A 552 4.72 22.88 -27.62
N LYS A 553 5.72 23.55 -28.16
CA LYS A 553 7.05 23.70 -27.55
C LYS A 553 7.01 24.22 -26.11
N GLU A 554 6.25 25.26 -25.83
CA GLU A 554 6.19 25.86 -24.48
C GLU A 554 5.43 24.94 -23.49
N ASP A 555 4.42 24.24 -23.94
CA ASP A 555 3.71 23.24 -23.12
C ASP A 555 4.64 22.07 -22.78
N LEU A 556 5.41 21.56 -23.73
CA LEU A 556 6.41 20.51 -23.52
C LEU A 556 7.50 20.97 -22.53
N LYS A 557 8.01 22.20 -22.68
CA LYS A 557 8.98 22.74 -21.73
C LYS A 557 8.42 22.81 -20.31
N THR A 558 7.15 23.18 -20.17
CA THR A 558 6.47 23.21 -18.89
C THR A 558 6.34 21.81 -18.29
N GLN A 559 5.93 20.82 -19.08
CA GLN A 559 5.84 19.43 -18.63
C GLN A 559 7.19 18.87 -18.20
N ILE A 560 8.24 19.05 -19.01
CA ILE A 560 9.60 18.60 -18.68
C ILE A 560 10.12 19.31 -17.42
N TYR A 561 9.82 20.60 -17.25
CA TYR A 561 10.20 21.32 -16.03
C TYR A 561 9.51 20.74 -14.80
N ASP A 562 8.22 20.44 -14.90
CA ASP A 562 7.45 19.86 -13.78
C ASP A 562 7.98 18.45 -13.43
N GLU A 563 8.34 17.63 -14.42
CA GLU A 563 8.98 16.33 -14.21
C GLU A 563 10.35 16.46 -13.52
N LYS A 564 11.23 17.33 -14.05
CA LYS A 564 12.56 17.62 -13.46
C LYS A 564 12.43 18.19 -12.03
N LYS A 565 11.38 18.97 -11.78
CA LYS A 565 11.06 19.52 -10.45
C LYS A 565 10.73 18.40 -9.46
N ILE A 566 9.86 17.48 -9.85
CA ILE A 566 9.49 16.34 -9.01
C ILE A 566 10.73 15.49 -8.70
N GLU A 567 11.53 15.19 -9.70
CA GLU A 567 12.75 14.41 -9.55
C GLU A 567 13.76 15.10 -8.60
N GLN A 568 14.02 16.39 -8.81
CA GLN A 568 14.95 17.17 -8.00
C GLN A 568 14.50 17.26 -6.53
N LEU A 569 13.21 17.50 -6.29
CA LEU A 569 12.65 17.51 -4.94
C LEU A 569 12.76 16.14 -4.26
N ASN A 570 12.53 15.07 -5.01
CA ASN A 570 12.69 13.70 -4.51
C ASN A 570 14.15 13.38 -4.16
N MET A 571 15.09 13.73 -5.03
CA MET A 571 16.53 13.55 -4.78
C MET A 571 16.97 14.33 -3.54
N TRP A 572 16.55 15.57 -3.41
CA TRP A 572 16.85 16.40 -2.24
C TRP A 572 16.29 15.78 -0.95
N PHE A 573 15.02 15.33 -0.99
CA PHE A 573 14.35 14.72 0.14
C PHE A 573 15.06 13.45 0.61
N GLN A 574 15.37 12.55 -0.34
CA GLN A 574 16.11 11.32 -0.06
C GLN A 574 17.53 11.59 0.46
N GLY A 575 18.20 12.60 -0.07
CA GLY A 575 19.52 13.03 0.41
C GLY A 575 19.51 13.48 1.86
N ILE A 576 18.46 14.20 2.29
CA ILE A 576 18.30 14.58 3.70
C ILE A 576 17.98 13.35 4.58
N ILE A 577 17.08 12.44 4.14
CA ILE A 577 16.78 11.21 4.87
C ILE A 577 18.04 10.41 5.15
N GLN A 578 18.88 10.18 4.14
CA GLN A 578 20.12 9.44 4.29
C GLN A 578 21.11 10.13 5.26
N LYS A 579 21.20 11.47 5.20
CA LYS A 579 22.07 12.25 6.08
C LYS A 579 21.62 12.26 7.54
N VAL A 580 20.31 12.29 7.76
CA VAL A 580 19.70 12.52 9.08
C VAL A 580 19.50 11.21 9.83
N GLY A 581 19.09 10.16 9.14
CA GLY A 581 18.69 8.88 9.70
C GLY A 581 17.31 8.94 10.35
N ILE A 582 16.49 7.95 10.05
CA ILE A 582 15.14 7.78 10.62
C ILE A 582 15.11 6.42 11.33
N ILE A 583 14.65 6.41 12.58
CA ILE A 583 14.42 5.20 13.37
C ILE A 583 12.93 5.15 13.67
N ASP A 584 12.27 4.14 13.14
CA ASP A 584 10.85 3.87 13.37
C ASP A 584 10.70 2.68 14.32
N GLN A 585 10.14 2.91 15.50
CA GLN A 585 9.91 1.91 16.53
C GLN A 585 8.41 1.71 16.81
N ARG A 586 7.54 2.24 15.95
CA ARG A 586 6.08 2.16 16.13
C ARG A 586 5.58 0.72 16.27
N LYS A 587 6.20 -0.24 15.58
CA LYS A 587 5.86 -1.68 15.71
C LYS A 587 6.00 -2.24 17.12
N GLU A 588 6.78 -1.59 17.99
CA GLU A 588 6.89 -1.98 19.40
C GLU A 588 5.64 -1.63 20.22
N TYR A 589 4.79 -0.73 19.71
CA TYR A 589 3.64 -0.15 20.42
C TYR A 589 2.30 -0.41 19.72
N PHE A 590 2.29 -0.63 18.43
CA PHE A 590 1.07 -0.78 17.61
C PHE A 590 1.11 -2.11 16.87
N ASN A 591 0.33 -3.07 17.32
CA ASN A 591 0.32 -4.46 16.81
C ASN A 591 -0.22 -4.59 15.37
N TYR A 592 -0.87 -3.54 14.87
CA TYR A 592 -1.43 -3.50 13.52
C TYR A 592 -0.47 -2.91 12.46
N LEU A 593 0.78 -2.60 12.80
CA LEU A 593 1.79 -2.05 11.87
C LEU A 593 2.69 -3.12 11.25
#